data_457a61ac324eeeca519162ff775a9c09
#
_entry.id   457a61ac324eeeca519162ff775a9c09
#
_cell.length_a   1.000
_cell.length_b   1.000
_cell.length_c   1.000
_cell.angle_alpha   90.00
_cell.angle_beta   90.00
_cell.angle_gamma   90.00
#
_symmetry.space_group_name_H-M   'P 1'
#
loop_
_entity.id
_entity.type
_entity.pdbx_description
1 polymer ?
#
loop_
_entity_poly.entity_id
_entity_poly.type
_entity_poly.pdbx_seq_one_letter_code
_entity_poly.pdbx_strand_id
1 'polypeptide(L)'
;AASDEDDVGVDVINEHARLICTRTWAKVKATMLSPGMIMAMRRIRKDYDIVHVHHPDPMACLALFLSGYKGKVVLHWHSDIIKQKTLLQFYRPLQRWLINRADVIIGTSPVYLKASPWLKDHQEKCVCLPIGIVPMETDLAGAAMVRERFKGKKIIFSLGRLVPYKGYKYLIDSAKYLDDSYVILIGGGGPLKSELLAQIE
;
A
#
# COMPACT_ATOMS: atom_id res chain seq x y z
N ALA A 1 -3.24 -9.60 10.44
CA ALA A 1 -4.08 -8.92 9.44
C ALA A 1 -5.54 -8.85 9.94
N ALA A 2 -6.34 -7.94 9.38
CA ALA A 2 -7.79 -7.91 9.55
C ALA A 2 -8.45 -8.40 8.25
N SER A 3 -9.45 -9.27 8.35
CA SER A 3 -10.16 -9.84 7.21
C SER A 3 -11.65 -9.52 7.28
N ASP A 4 -12.27 -9.26 6.14
CA ASP A 4 -13.73 -9.12 5.98
C ASP A 4 -14.40 -10.48 5.74
N GLU A 5 -13.61 -11.52 5.44
CA GLU A 5 -14.04 -12.89 5.12
C GLU A 5 -13.94 -13.81 6.35
N ASP A 6 -14.45 -15.01 6.23
CA ASP A 6 -14.47 -16.03 7.29
C ASP A 6 -13.06 -16.61 7.61
N ASP A 7 -12.02 -16.15 6.94
CA ASP A 7 -10.60 -16.54 7.14
C ASP A 7 -10.01 -15.99 8.45
N VAL A 8 -10.77 -16.10 9.53
CA VAL A 8 -10.29 -15.73 10.87
C VAL A 8 -9.58 -16.93 11.47
N GLY A 9 -8.27 -16.78 11.68
CA GLY A 9 -7.49 -17.88 12.22
C GLY A 9 -5.99 -17.65 12.13
N VAL A 10 -5.27 -18.73 12.23
CA VAL A 10 -3.82 -18.77 12.06
C VAL A 10 -3.50 -19.73 10.92
N ASP A 11 -3.02 -19.18 9.80
CA ASP A 11 -2.55 -19.96 8.68
C ASP A 11 -1.03 -20.09 8.74
N VAL A 12 -0.53 -21.32 8.61
CA VAL A 12 0.89 -21.60 8.49
C VAL A 12 1.28 -21.47 7.01
N ILE A 13 2.02 -20.42 6.68
CA ILE A 13 2.48 -20.19 5.31
C ILE A 13 3.65 -21.10 4.97
N ASN A 14 4.59 -21.24 5.92
CA ASN A 14 5.74 -22.14 5.85
C ASN A 14 6.31 -22.32 7.26
N GLU A 15 7.44 -23.05 7.38
CA GLU A 15 8.11 -23.32 8.66
C GLU A 15 8.57 -22.07 9.43
N HIS A 16 8.72 -20.92 8.75
CA HIS A 16 9.18 -19.65 9.32
C HIS A 16 8.11 -18.57 9.39
N ALA A 17 6.94 -18.77 8.77
CA ALA A 17 5.94 -17.73 8.65
C ALA A 17 4.51 -18.22 8.92
N ARG A 18 3.80 -17.44 9.73
CA ARG A 18 2.37 -17.63 10.02
C ARG A 18 1.61 -16.33 9.76
N LEU A 19 0.44 -16.45 9.18
CA LEU A 19 -0.50 -15.34 9.02
C LEU A 19 -1.57 -15.46 10.10
N ILE A 20 -1.71 -14.42 10.93
CA ILE A 20 -2.78 -14.34 11.93
C ILE A 20 -3.81 -13.35 11.41
N CYS A 21 -4.98 -13.85 11.06
CA CYS A 21 -6.12 -13.06 10.62
C CYS A 21 -7.12 -12.88 11.75
N THR A 22 -7.61 -11.65 11.92
CA THR A 22 -8.61 -11.31 12.94
C THR A 22 -9.83 -10.68 12.29
N ARG A 23 -11.02 -10.98 12.81
CA ARG A 23 -12.29 -10.53 12.25
C ARG A 23 -12.41 -9.01 12.24
N THR A 24 -12.81 -8.45 11.11
CA THR A 24 -13.21 -7.06 10.98
C THR A 24 -14.62 -6.87 11.53
N TRP A 25 -14.79 -5.97 12.50
CA TRP A 25 -16.10 -5.64 13.06
C TRP A 25 -16.80 -4.53 12.29
N ALA A 26 -16.01 -3.57 11.79
CA ALA A 26 -16.50 -2.45 11.00
C ALA A 26 -15.41 -1.92 10.10
N LYS A 27 -15.81 -1.28 9.01
CA LYS A 27 -14.92 -0.59 8.08
C LYS A 27 -15.25 0.90 8.06
N VAL A 28 -14.30 1.71 8.47
CA VAL A 28 -14.42 3.17 8.43
C VAL A 28 -13.48 3.69 7.36
N LYS A 29 -14.05 4.05 6.21
CA LYS A 29 -13.30 4.40 4.99
C LYS A 29 -12.34 3.26 4.57
N ALA A 30 -11.02 3.48 4.65
CA ALA A 30 -10.02 2.48 4.31
C ALA A 30 -9.47 1.72 5.53
N THR A 31 -9.97 2.00 6.75
CA THR A 31 -9.50 1.37 7.98
C THR A 31 -10.45 0.28 8.43
N MET A 32 -9.96 -0.94 8.57
CA MET A 32 -10.67 -2.06 9.14
C MET A 32 -10.53 -2.02 10.67
N LEU A 33 -11.64 -1.95 11.39
CA LEU A 33 -11.67 -2.00 12.85
C LEU A 33 -11.74 -3.44 13.32
N SER A 34 -10.66 -3.93 13.90
CA SER A 34 -10.53 -5.32 14.37
C SER A 34 -9.96 -5.37 15.79
N PRO A 35 -10.81 -5.30 16.82
CA PRO A 35 -10.36 -5.41 18.22
C PRO A 35 -9.59 -6.71 18.51
N GLY A 36 -9.90 -7.79 17.78
CA GLY A 36 -9.15 -9.05 17.84
C GLY A 36 -7.65 -8.88 17.58
N MET A 37 -7.24 -7.91 16.76
CA MET A 37 -5.83 -7.61 16.49
C MET A 37 -5.08 -7.19 17.77
N ILE A 38 -5.72 -6.43 18.66
CA ILE A 38 -5.14 -6.03 19.95
C ILE A 38 -4.88 -7.26 20.82
N MET A 39 -5.86 -8.17 20.87
CA MET A 39 -5.74 -9.40 21.66
C MET A 39 -4.67 -10.34 21.08
N ALA A 40 -4.65 -10.50 19.75
CA ALA A 40 -3.63 -11.28 19.08
C ALA A 40 -2.23 -10.71 19.39
N MET A 41 -2.03 -9.41 19.22
CA MET A 41 -0.75 -8.76 19.51
C MET A 41 -0.33 -8.92 20.98
N ARG A 42 -1.27 -8.82 21.93
CA ARG A 42 -1.00 -9.05 23.36
C ARG A 42 -0.52 -10.46 23.65
N ARG A 43 -1.08 -11.46 22.96
CA ARG A 43 -0.71 -12.87 23.16
C ARG A 43 0.72 -13.15 22.68
N ILE A 44 1.08 -12.61 21.49
CA ILE A 44 2.35 -12.95 20.84
C ILE A 44 3.49 -11.95 21.12
N ARG A 45 3.23 -10.86 21.84
CA ARG A 45 4.20 -9.77 22.05
C ARG A 45 5.53 -10.15 22.67
N LYS A 46 5.59 -11.30 23.35
CA LYS A 46 6.80 -11.81 23.98
C LYS A 46 7.56 -12.81 23.12
N ASP A 47 6.96 -13.23 22.00
CA ASP A 47 7.49 -14.26 21.13
C ASP A 47 8.38 -13.67 20.03
N TYR A 48 8.42 -12.32 19.93
CA TYR A 48 9.14 -11.60 18.88
C TYR A 48 9.95 -10.45 19.43
N ASP A 49 11.18 -10.31 18.95
CA ASP A 49 12.11 -9.24 19.32
C ASP A 49 11.83 -7.94 18.55
N ILE A 50 11.27 -8.06 17.35
CA ILE A 50 11.01 -6.93 16.43
C ILE A 50 9.55 -6.97 15.96
N VAL A 51 8.91 -5.80 16.00
CA VAL A 51 7.62 -5.56 15.35
C VAL A 51 7.80 -4.56 14.21
N HIS A 52 7.44 -4.97 13.00
CA HIS A 52 7.47 -4.13 11.81
C HIS A 52 6.04 -3.65 11.49
N VAL A 53 5.81 -2.34 11.61
CA VAL A 53 4.51 -1.72 11.40
C VAL A 53 4.50 -0.97 10.08
N HIS A 54 3.52 -1.25 9.23
CA HIS A 54 3.29 -0.52 7.98
C HIS A 54 2.33 0.65 8.20
N HIS A 55 2.75 1.87 7.92
CA HIS A 55 1.95 3.09 8.01
C HIS A 55 1.49 3.53 6.59
N PRO A 56 0.23 3.95 6.40
CA PRO A 56 -0.78 4.21 7.42
C PRO A 56 -1.69 3.00 7.72
N ASP A 57 -1.61 2.51 8.94
CA ASP A 57 -2.57 1.56 9.48
C ASP A 57 -2.92 1.95 10.94
N PRO A 58 -4.02 2.71 11.16
CA PRO A 58 -4.42 3.13 12.49
C PRO A 58 -4.71 1.97 13.45
N MET A 59 -5.22 0.83 12.93
CA MET A 59 -5.55 -0.32 13.77
C MET A 59 -4.29 -1.05 14.23
N ALA A 60 -3.30 -1.24 13.36
CA ALA A 60 -2.02 -1.81 13.73
C ALA A 60 -1.28 -0.93 14.76
N CYS A 61 -1.33 0.39 14.57
CA CYS A 61 -0.78 1.35 15.52
C CYS A 61 -1.44 1.23 16.90
N LEU A 62 -2.79 1.18 16.96
CA LEU A 62 -3.55 1.03 18.19
C LEU A 62 -3.26 -0.33 18.87
N ALA A 63 -3.17 -1.41 18.08
CA ALA A 63 -2.86 -2.73 18.59
C ALA A 63 -1.47 -2.76 19.23
N LEU A 64 -0.47 -2.16 18.59
CA LEU A 64 0.87 -2.04 19.16
C LEU A 64 0.85 -1.20 20.45
N PHE A 65 0.18 -0.05 20.45
CA PHE A 65 0.06 0.82 21.62
C PHE A 65 -0.54 0.08 22.82
N LEU A 66 -1.69 -0.56 22.62
CA LEU A 66 -2.42 -1.26 23.67
C LEU A 66 -1.81 -2.61 24.05
N SER A 67 -0.92 -3.17 23.22
CA SER A 67 -0.27 -4.46 23.52
C SER A 67 0.71 -4.38 24.68
N GLY A 68 1.29 -3.20 24.91
CA GLY A 68 2.39 -3.01 25.85
C GLY A 68 3.70 -3.70 25.40
N TYR A 69 3.91 -3.85 24.09
CA TYR A 69 5.13 -4.40 23.51
C TYR A 69 6.37 -3.57 23.88
N LYS A 70 7.46 -4.22 24.27
CA LYS A 70 8.71 -3.60 24.76
C LYS A 70 9.91 -3.80 23.83
N GLY A 71 9.81 -4.71 22.85
CA GLY A 71 10.89 -4.98 21.90
C GLY A 71 11.11 -3.85 20.89
N LYS A 72 11.89 -4.11 19.86
CA LYS A 72 12.22 -3.14 18.81
C LYS A 72 11.04 -2.90 17.85
N VAL A 73 10.87 -1.64 17.43
CA VAL A 73 9.81 -1.25 16.49
C VAL A 73 10.41 -0.64 15.24
N VAL A 74 10.14 -1.28 14.11
CA VAL A 74 10.45 -0.75 12.78
C VAL A 74 9.15 -0.18 12.19
N LEU A 75 9.15 1.09 11.83
CA LEU A 75 8.03 1.77 11.22
C LEU A 75 8.28 1.96 9.72
N HIS A 76 7.49 1.29 8.89
CA HIS A 76 7.56 1.46 7.44
C HIS A 76 6.58 2.54 6.98
N TRP A 77 7.10 3.69 6.61
CA TRP A 77 6.34 4.87 6.21
C TRP A 77 6.08 4.87 4.70
N HIS A 78 4.91 4.37 4.28
CA HIS A 78 4.55 4.30 2.86
C HIS A 78 3.98 5.61 2.32
N SER A 79 3.17 6.30 3.13
CA SER A 79 2.55 7.56 2.72
C SER A 79 2.04 8.39 3.91
N ASP A 80 1.99 9.71 3.73
CA ASP A 80 1.26 10.60 4.61
C ASP A 80 -0.26 10.44 4.41
N ILE A 81 -1.03 10.65 5.48
CA ILE A 81 -2.50 10.69 5.40
C ILE A 81 -2.91 12.09 4.96
N ILE A 82 -3.31 12.25 3.70
CA ILE A 82 -3.63 13.55 3.10
C ILE A 82 -5.14 13.82 3.09
N LYS A 83 -5.95 12.82 2.70
CA LYS A 83 -7.38 13.02 2.35
C LYS A 83 -8.34 13.04 3.55
N GLN A 84 -7.98 12.47 4.70
CA GLN A 84 -8.89 12.22 5.82
C GLN A 84 -8.60 13.20 6.99
N LYS A 85 -8.63 14.51 6.72
CA LYS A 85 -8.19 15.54 7.67
C LYS A 85 -8.90 15.48 9.03
N THR A 86 -10.21 15.26 9.07
CA THR A 86 -10.98 15.20 10.32
C THR A 86 -10.62 13.96 11.13
N LEU A 87 -10.56 12.78 10.49
CA LEU A 87 -10.22 11.53 11.15
C LEU A 87 -8.76 11.53 11.60
N LEU A 88 -7.90 12.20 10.85
CA LEU A 88 -6.49 12.38 11.18
C LEU A 88 -6.30 13.15 12.49
N GLN A 89 -7.17 14.11 12.82
CA GLN A 89 -7.05 14.87 14.08
C GLN A 89 -7.14 13.95 15.30
N PHE A 90 -8.04 12.96 15.27
CA PHE A 90 -8.17 11.96 16.34
C PHE A 90 -7.02 10.93 16.32
N TYR A 91 -6.47 10.64 15.15
CA TYR A 91 -5.35 9.70 15.03
C TYR A 91 -3.98 10.33 15.34
N ARG A 92 -3.83 11.65 15.20
CA ARG A 92 -2.57 12.39 15.40
C ARG A 92 -1.80 12.03 16.68
N PRO A 93 -2.42 11.96 17.86
CA PRO A 93 -1.68 11.62 19.09
C PRO A 93 -1.06 10.22 18.99
N LEU A 94 -1.81 9.25 18.46
CA LEU A 94 -1.37 7.88 18.31
C LEU A 94 -0.27 7.76 17.23
N GLN A 95 -0.40 8.49 16.11
CA GLN A 95 0.62 8.56 15.08
C GLN A 95 1.93 9.16 15.60
N ARG A 96 1.86 10.26 16.37
CA ARG A 96 3.04 10.84 17.02
C ARG A 96 3.70 9.88 17.99
N TRP A 97 2.88 9.19 18.79
CA TRP A 97 3.39 8.14 19.67
C TRP A 97 4.14 7.07 18.89
N LEU A 98 3.59 6.59 17.75
CA LEU A 98 4.23 5.56 16.93
C LEU A 98 5.57 6.03 16.35
N ILE A 99 5.63 7.25 15.84
CA ILE A 99 6.87 7.86 15.32
C ILE A 99 7.93 7.93 16.43
N ASN A 100 7.55 8.42 17.62
CA ASN A 100 8.45 8.51 18.76
C ASN A 100 8.91 7.14 19.26
N ARG A 101 7.99 6.15 19.26
CA ARG A 101 8.24 4.79 19.72
C ARG A 101 9.11 3.98 18.77
N ALA A 102 9.10 4.32 17.48
CA ALA A 102 9.90 3.61 16.49
C ALA A 102 11.40 3.76 16.77
N ASP A 103 12.12 2.65 16.71
CA ASP A 103 13.57 2.61 16.76
C ASP A 103 14.18 2.99 15.39
N VAL A 104 13.51 2.57 14.30
CA VAL A 104 13.87 2.88 12.90
C VAL A 104 12.63 3.21 12.11
N ILE A 105 12.71 4.19 11.23
CA ILE A 105 11.66 4.57 10.28
C ILE A 105 12.18 4.31 8.86
N ILE A 106 11.52 3.41 8.16
CA ILE A 106 11.87 3.07 6.78
C ILE A 106 10.96 3.83 5.82
N GLY A 107 11.52 4.44 4.80
CA GLY A 107 10.77 4.99 3.66
C GLY A 107 11.41 4.59 2.34
N THR A 108 10.63 4.61 1.28
CA THR A 108 11.04 4.11 -0.03
C THR A 108 11.80 5.12 -0.89
N SER A 109 11.82 6.39 -0.47
CA SER A 109 12.51 7.48 -1.18
C SER A 109 13.11 8.48 -0.20
N PRO A 110 14.39 8.89 -0.39
CA PRO A 110 15.02 9.88 0.48
C PRO A 110 14.36 11.26 0.37
N VAL A 111 13.88 11.62 -0.82
CA VAL A 111 13.15 12.88 -1.04
C VAL A 111 11.86 12.90 -0.24
N TYR A 112 11.12 11.79 -0.27
CA TYR A 112 9.86 11.66 0.47
C TYR A 112 10.05 11.70 1.98
N LEU A 113 11.06 11.00 2.50
CA LEU A 113 11.39 11.03 3.94
C LEU A 113 11.71 12.45 4.43
N LYS A 114 12.46 13.22 3.63
CA LYS A 114 12.82 14.61 3.95
C LYS A 114 11.63 15.57 3.83
N ALA A 115 10.74 15.33 2.86
CA ALA A 115 9.61 16.21 2.60
C ALA A 115 8.41 15.99 3.53
N SER A 116 8.32 14.84 4.20
CA SER A 116 7.20 14.55 5.11
C SER A 116 7.22 15.48 6.33
N PRO A 117 6.16 16.26 6.56
CA PRO A 117 6.07 17.17 7.71
C PRO A 117 6.03 16.42 9.06
N TRP A 118 5.75 15.11 9.04
CA TRP A 118 5.69 14.26 10.22
C TRP A 118 7.05 13.74 10.63
N LEU A 119 7.99 13.62 9.70
CA LEU A 119 9.29 12.98 9.89
C LEU A 119 10.45 13.98 9.98
N LYS A 120 10.21 15.28 9.73
CA LYS A 120 11.27 16.28 9.68
C LYS A 120 12.12 16.37 10.97
N ASP A 121 11.52 16.14 12.11
CA ASP A 121 12.17 16.20 13.42
C ASP A 121 12.67 14.82 13.91
N HIS A 122 12.67 13.80 13.02
CA HIS A 122 13.04 12.41 13.31
C HIS A 122 13.96 11.81 12.24
N GLN A 123 14.66 12.66 11.49
CA GLN A 123 15.52 12.25 10.37
C GLN A 123 16.66 11.31 10.81
N GLU A 124 17.08 11.38 12.06
CA GLU A 124 18.09 10.50 12.66
C GLU A 124 17.65 9.03 12.72
N LYS A 125 16.33 8.77 12.74
CA LYS A 125 15.75 7.41 12.70
C LYS A 125 15.40 6.96 11.28
N CYS A 126 15.45 7.85 10.30
CA CYS A 126 14.98 7.57 8.96
C CYS A 126 16.05 6.86 8.12
N VAL A 127 15.65 5.76 7.52
CA VAL A 127 16.47 4.97 6.59
C VAL A 127 15.71 4.82 5.27
N CYS A 128 16.38 5.11 4.16
CA CYS A 128 15.81 4.86 2.83
C CYS A 128 16.05 3.40 2.44
N LEU A 129 14.97 2.66 2.26
CA LEU A 129 15.00 1.29 1.74
C LEU A 129 14.02 1.22 0.56
N PRO A 130 14.49 1.29 -0.69
CA PRO A 130 13.63 1.16 -1.86
C PRO A 130 12.94 -0.20 -1.90
N ILE A 131 11.72 -0.22 -2.44
CA ILE A 131 11.01 -1.48 -2.64
C ILE A 131 11.76 -2.31 -3.69
N GLY A 132 12.18 -3.51 -3.30
CA GLY A 132 12.81 -4.47 -4.20
C GLY A 132 11.80 -5.03 -5.19
N ILE A 133 12.26 -5.32 -6.39
CA ILE A 133 11.52 -6.05 -7.41
C ILE A 133 12.27 -7.33 -7.77
N VAL A 134 11.54 -8.41 -7.96
CA VAL A 134 12.11 -9.65 -8.50
C VAL A 134 12.16 -9.49 -10.02
N PRO A 135 13.32 -9.73 -10.68
CA PRO A 135 13.37 -9.78 -12.13
C PRO A 135 12.35 -10.80 -12.66
N MET A 136 11.53 -10.38 -13.60
CA MET A 136 10.58 -11.27 -14.26
C MET A 136 11.14 -11.69 -15.60
N GLU A 137 10.95 -12.97 -15.95
CA GLU A 137 11.25 -13.44 -17.29
C GLU A 137 10.34 -12.76 -18.31
N THR A 138 10.90 -12.42 -19.47
CA THR A 138 10.15 -11.79 -20.54
C THR A 138 9.40 -12.87 -21.33
N ASP A 139 8.09 -12.78 -21.39
CA ASP A 139 7.27 -13.58 -22.29
C ASP A 139 7.45 -13.07 -23.73
N LEU A 140 8.43 -13.64 -24.44
CA LEU A 140 8.74 -13.27 -25.82
C LEU A 140 7.62 -13.61 -26.78
N ALA A 141 6.89 -14.71 -26.55
CA ALA A 141 5.77 -15.14 -27.38
C ALA A 141 4.59 -14.18 -27.24
N GLY A 142 4.20 -13.85 -26.00
CA GLY A 142 3.18 -12.84 -25.74
C GLY A 142 3.54 -11.46 -26.28
N ALA A 143 4.80 -11.05 -26.15
CA ALA A 143 5.28 -9.79 -26.71
C ALA A 143 5.17 -9.79 -28.25
N ALA A 144 5.48 -10.89 -28.92
CA ALA A 144 5.33 -11.03 -30.38
C ALA A 144 3.86 -10.93 -30.81
N MET A 145 2.95 -11.58 -30.09
CA MET A 145 1.50 -11.49 -30.35
C MET A 145 0.98 -10.05 -30.25
N VAL A 146 1.40 -9.31 -29.22
CA VAL A 146 1.01 -7.89 -29.06
C VAL A 146 1.56 -7.05 -30.23
N ARG A 147 2.82 -7.23 -30.60
CA ARG A 147 3.43 -6.51 -31.74
C ARG A 147 2.73 -6.81 -33.07
N GLU A 148 2.38 -8.07 -33.32
CA GLU A 148 1.66 -8.42 -34.56
C GLU A 148 0.24 -7.83 -34.57
N ARG A 149 -0.49 -7.91 -33.43
CA ARG A 149 -1.84 -7.32 -33.32
C ARG A 149 -1.86 -5.81 -33.62
N PHE A 150 -0.82 -5.08 -33.24
CA PHE A 150 -0.71 -3.64 -33.43
C PHE A 150 0.42 -3.27 -34.41
N LYS A 151 0.60 -4.09 -35.41
CA LYS A 151 1.65 -3.90 -36.44
C LYS A 151 1.54 -2.52 -37.08
N GLY A 152 2.67 -1.83 -37.20
CA GLY A 152 2.75 -0.48 -37.73
C GLY A 152 2.30 0.63 -36.79
N LYS A 153 1.81 0.29 -35.58
CA LYS A 153 1.44 1.27 -34.57
C LYS A 153 2.57 1.50 -33.54
N LYS A 154 2.67 2.71 -33.05
CA LYS A 154 3.46 3.06 -31.88
C LYS A 154 2.61 2.82 -30.63
N ILE A 155 3.07 1.92 -29.77
CA ILE A 155 2.31 1.50 -28.58
C ILE A 155 2.67 2.40 -27.39
N ILE A 156 1.67 3.08 -26.82
CA ILE A 156 1.74 3.74 -25.53
C ILE A 156 1.11 2.79 -24.51
N PHE A 157 1.94 2.25 -23.60
CA PHE A 157 1.46 1.26 -22.62
C PHE A 157 1.47 1.83 -21.20
N SER A 158 0.38 1.62 -20.47
CA SER A 158 0.29 1.92 -19.03
C SER A 158 -0.36 0.77 -18.28
N LEU A 159 0.27 0.35 -17.18
CA LEU A 159 -0.22 -0.72 -16.31
C LEU A 159 -0.43 -0.21 -14.91
N GLY A 160 -1.60 -0.48 -14.32
CA GLY A 160 -1.83 -0.13 -12.94
C GLY A 160 -3.28 -0.26 -12.49
N ARG A 161 -3.50 -0.03 -11.20
CA ARG A 161 -4.84 -0.06 -10.62
C ARG A 161 -5.69 1.11 -11.15
N LEU A 162 -6.89 0.83 -11.66
CA LEU A 162 -7.80 1.82 -12.23
C LEU A 162 -8.53 2.59 -11.12
N VAL A 163 -7.83 3.59 -10.57
CA VAL A 163 -8.28 4.46 -9.47
C VAL A 163 -8.05 5.93 -9.81
N PRO A 164 -8.80 6.89 -9.22
CA PRO A 164 -8.78 8.30 -9.64
C PRO A 164 -7.39 8.95 -9.66
N TYR A 165 -6.55 8.68 -8.66
CA TYR A 165 -5.23 9.32 -8.56
C TYR A 165 -4.20 8.83 -9.59
N LYS A 166 -4.47 7.73 -10.32
CA LYS A 166 -3.63 7.25 -11.41
C LYS A 166 -3.85 8.02 -12.72
N GLY A 167 -4.95 8.75 -12.84
CA GLY A 167 -5.17 9.70 -13.92
C GLY A 167 -5.44 9.09 -15.30
N TYR A 168 -5.90 7.83 -15.38
CA TYR A 168 -6.17 7.15 -16.66
C TYR A 168 -7.12 7.89 -17.58
N LYS A 169 -8.10 8.63 -17.03
CA LYS A 169 -8.99 9.45 -17.83
C LYS A 169 -8.23 10.49 -18.69
N TYR A 170 -7.16 11.06 -18.14
CA TYR A 170 -6.33 12.02 -18.89
C TYR A 170 -5.49 11.34 -19.96
N LEU A 171 -5.08 10.10 -19.74
CA LEU A 171 -4.39 9.30 -20.75
C LEU A 171 -5.34 8.96 -21.91
N ILE A 172 -6.60 8.60 -21.61
CA ILE A 172 -7.64 8.39 -22.64
C ILE A 172 -7.93 9.69 -23.39
N ASP A 173 -8.14 10.81 -22.67
CA ASP A 173 -8.37 12.12 -23.30
C ASP A 173 -7.22 12.57 -24.20
N SER A 174 -6.00 12.12 -23.93
CA SER A 174 -4.84 12.46 -24.76
C SER A 174 -4.86 11.79 -26.13
N ALA A 175 -5.66 10.74 -26.33
CA ALA A 175 -5.80 10.05 -27.61
C ALA A 175 -6.24 11.00 -28.74
N LYS A 176 -7.04 12.02 -28.43
CA LYS A 176 -7.49 13.04 -29.42
C LYS A 176 -6.36 13.89 -30.03
N TYR A 177 -5.18 13.87 -29.43
CA TYR A 177 -3.99 14.57 -29.94
C TYR A 177 -3.03 13.67 -30.69
N LEU A 178 -3.37 12.39 -30.82
CA LEU A 178 -2.56 11.38 -31.50
C LEU A 178 -3.19 11.05 -32.86
N ASP A 179 -2.36 10.78 -33.83
CA ASP A 179 -2.79 10.25 -35.13
C ASP A 179 -2.95 8.74 -35.10
N ASP A 180 -3.42 8.19 -36.22
CA ASP A 180 -3.68 6.75 -36.38
C ASP A 180 -2.42 5.87 -36.29
N SER A 181 -1.23 6.45 -36.23
CA SER A 181 0.01 5.68 -36.02
C SER A 181 0.21 5.24 -34.57
N TYR A 182 -0.62 5.70 -33.65
CA TYR A 182 -0.52 5.35 -32.24
C TYR A 182 -1.63 4.43 -31.77
N VAL A 183 -1.38 3.69 -30.69
CA VAL A 183 -2.37 2.96 -29.91
C VAL A 183 -2.04 3.07 -28.44
N ILE A 184 -3.06 3.35 -27.62
CA ILE A 184 -2.92 3.39 -26.15
C ILE A 184 -3.45 2.07 -25.59
N LEU A 185 -2.60 1.34 -24.86
CA LEU A 185 -2.97 0.11 -24.16
C LEU A 185 -2.94 0.36 -22.67
N ILE A 186 -4.09 0.16 -22.02
CA ILE A 186 -4.21 0.31 -20.56
C ILE A 186 -4.50 -1.05 -19.95
N GLY A 187 -3.56 -1.57 -19.16
CA GLY A 187 -3.70 -2.81 -18.42
C GLY A 187 -4.04 -2.55 -16.95
N GLY A 188 -4.89 -3.42 -16.38
CA GLY A 188 -5.20 -3.40 -14.96
C GLY A 188 -6.68 -3.52 -14.63
N GLY A 189 -6.97 -3.58 -13.33
CA GLY A 189 -8.32 -3.63 -12.78
C GLY A 189 -8.55 -2.52 -11.76
N GLY A 190 -9.82 -2.27 -11.43
CA GLY A 190 -10.16 -1.30 -10.39
C GLY A 190 -11.57 -0.72 -10.53
N PRO A 191 -12.00 0.09 -9.53
CA PRO A 191 -13.37 0.60 -9.49
C PRO A 191 -13.76 1.51 -10.66
N LEU A 192 -12.78 2.12 -11.35
CA LEU A 192 -13.05 3.01 -12.49
C LEU A 192 -13.14 2.26 -13.83
N LYS A 193 -13.04 0.93 -13.87
CA LYS A 193 -12.99 0.18 -15.14
C LYS A 193 -14.18 0.51 -16.05
N SER A 194 -15.40 0.47 -15.52
CA SER A 194 -16.62 0.74 -16.32
C SER A 194 -16.70 2.18 -16.80
N GLU A 195 -16.32 3.16 -15.96
CA GLU A 195 -16.27 4.58 -16.33
C GLU A 195 -15.25 4.84 -17.45
N LEU A 196 -14.05 4.24 -17.34
CA LEU A 196 -13.00 4.41 -18.34
C LEU A 196 -13.34 3.71 -19.67
N LEU A 197 -14.07 2.59 -19.64
CA LEU A 197 -14.57 1.95 -20.85
C LEU A 197 -15.58 2.82 -21.57
N ALA A 198 -16.56 3.39 -20.84
CA ALA A 198 -17.54 4.32 -21.40
C ALA A 198 -16.91 5.62 -21.97
N GLN A 199 -15.70 6.00 -21.52
CA GLN A 199 -14.99 7.17 -22.06
C GLN A 199 -14.28 6.85 -23.39
N ILE A 200 -14.02 5.58 -23.70
CA ILE A 200 -13.35 5.14 -24.94
C ILE A 200 -14.37 4.99 -26.09
N GLU A 201 -15.65 4.71 -25.77
CA GLU A 201 -16.76 4.66 -26.73
C GLU A 201 -17.13 6.05 -27.24
#